data_3606ffe4bbba6cd485940fdfbf1dc54e
#
_entry.id   3606ffe4bbba6cd485940fdfbf1dc54e
#
_cell.length_a   1.000
_cell.length_b   1.000
_cell.length_c   1.000
_cell.angle_alpha   90.00
_cell.angle_beta   90.00
_cell.angle_gamma   90.00
#
_symmetry.space_group_name_H-M   'P 1'
#
loop_
_entity.id
_entity.type
_entity.pdbx_description
1 polymer ?
#
loop_
_entity_poly.entity_id
_entity_poly.type
_entity_poly.pdbx_seq_one_letter_code
_entity_poly.pdbx_strand_id
1 'polypeptide(L)'
;TRRSSDLSFWKIRGSYAQVGNPPSAYLPYATVVLENGNATSANFSPANHLKAEMTKAFEFGMDLRLFDNKLNLAATYYNSNTYNQLFKYELPPSTGYAFAYENAGKVNNWGIELSVGFNQDLGPVNWNSNLIYSMNRNEIKELLPEYVTDRTTSTTVKSPTEFSVASADSYRMILKEGGTMSDIYATKLKQDLHGDILISNGGVSAEENTFIKVGSAAPKYNLGFRNSFSWKGVELDFLIDARVGGEVISATQALMDQFGVSQQTATARDNGGVPVNNGKLDAEQYYGTVASGKTGLLAHYVYSATNVRLREMSLSYMLPAKWFGEKLNISLSLTGHNLLMFYKKAPFDPELTANTGTYYQGFDYFMPPSLRSFGFGVKVNF
;
A
#
# COMPACT_ATOMS: atom_id res chain seq x y z
N THR A 1 20.05 46.44 -21.19
CA THR A 1 20.00 45.04 -20.86
C THR A 1 18.57 44.65 -20.48
N ARG A 2 17.87 43.98 -21.42
CA ARG A 2 16.62 43.28 -21.05
C ARG A 2 17.02 42.23 -20.00
N ARG A 3 16.66 42.39 -18.75
CA ARG A 3 16.56 41.31 -17.81
C ARG A 3 15.50 40.38 -18.40
N SER A 4 15.89 39.20 -18.88
CA SER A 4 14.94 38.13 -19.11
C SER A 4 14.22 37.95 -17.79
N SER A 5 12.88 37.97 -17.79
CA SER A 5 12.16 37.76 -16.56
C SER A 5 12.48 36.35 -16.09
N ASP A 6 12.92 36.20 -14.84
CA ASP A 6 13.22 34.88 -14.25
C ASP A 6 12.00 33.94 -14.27
N LEU A 7 10.81 34.50 -14.50
CA LEU A 7 9.54 33.79 -14.68
C LEU A 7 9.24 33.60 -16.16
N SER A 8 9.37 32.35 -16.65
CA SER A 8 9.07 31.97 -18.02
C SER A 8 7.61 31.61 -18.25
N PHE A 9 6.96 31.00 -17.23
CA PHE A 9 5.57 30.59 -17.28
C PHE A 9 4.97 30.47 -15.88
N TRP A 10 3.72 30.87 -15.76
CA TRP A 10 2.92 30.69 -14.55
C TRP A 10 1.49 30.32 -14.91
N LYS A 11 0.97 29.29 -14.27
CA LYS A 11 -0.39 28.82 -14.43
C LYS A 11 -0.97 28.38 -13.09
N ILE A 12 -2.18 28.83 -12.77
CA ILE A 12 -2.97 28.36 -11.65
C ILE A 12 -4.12 27.52 -12.19
N ARG A 13 -4.43 26.45 -11.51
CA ARG A 13 -5.53 25.52 -11.82
C ARG A 13 -6.42 25.38 -10.59
N GLY A 14 -7.73 25.33 -10.79
CA GLY A 14 -8.70 24.97 -9.77
C GLY A 14 -9.80 24.13 -10.39
N SER A 15 -10.19 23.06 -9.73
CA SER A 15 -11.32 22.24 -10.16
C SER A 15 -12.19 21.82 -8.99
N TYR A 16 -13.46 21.64 -9.25
CA TYR A 16 -14.42 20.99 -8.38
C TYR A 16 -15.19 19.97 -9.19
N ALA A 17 -15.28 18.75 -8.67
CA ALA A 17 -15.99 17.67 -9.32
C ALA A 17 -16.87 16.92 -8.33
N GLN A 18 -18.00 16.42 -8.83
CA GLN A 18 -18.89 15.55 -8.10
C GLN A 18 -19.18 14.31 -8.95
N VAL A 19 -18.93 13.12 -8.40
CA VAL A 19 -19.07 11.85 -9.11
C VAL A 19 -19.90 10.90 -8.26
N GLY A 20 -20.91 10.29 -8.87
CA GLY A 20 -21.71 9.21 -8.27
C GLY A 20 -21.22 7.84 -8.76
N ASN A 21 -21.15 6.87 -7.86
CA ASN A 21 -20.85 5.47 -8.17
C ASN A 21 -21.98 4.59 -7.62
N PRO A 22 -22.82 3.96 -8.49
CA PRO A 22 -23.91 3.12 -8.04
C PRO A 22 -23.38 1.80 -7.46
N PRO A 23 -24.09 1.18 -6.50
CA PRO A 23 -23.80 -0.17 -6.05
C PRO A 23 -23.97 -1.17 -7.19
N SER A 24 -23.31 -2.34 -7.09
CA SER A 24 -23.49 -3.41 -8.07
C SER A 24 -24.96 -3.83 -8.16
N ALA A 25 -25.46 -4.05 -9.38
CA ALA A 25 -26.85 -4.35 -9.67
C ALA A 25 -27.42 -5.58 -8.95
N TYR A 26 -26.57 -6.52 -8.56
CA TYR A 26 -26.98 -7.77 -7.91
C TYR A 26 -26.95 -7.76 -6.38
N LEU A 27 -26.37 -6.73 -5.76
CA LEU A 27 -26.31 -6.64 -4.29
C LEU A 27 -27.68 -6.56 -3.59
N PRO A 28 -28.74 -5.97 -4.18
CA PRO A 28 -30.05 -5.91 -3.58
C PRO A 28 -30.78 -7.27 -3.53
N TYR A 29 -30.32 -8.25 -4.29
CA TYR A 29 -31.06 -9.50 -4.47
C TYR A 29 -30.36 -10.67 -3.79
N ALA A 30 -31.17 -11.58 -3.21
CA ALA A 30 -30.69 -12.89 -2.81
C ALA A 30 -30.40 -13.72 -4.07
N THR A 31 -29.13 -13.86 -4.44
CA THR A 31 -28.72 -14.69 -5.58
C THR A 31 -28.48 -16.11 -5.13
N VAL A 32 -28.86 -17.08 -5.98
CA VAL A 32 -28.52 -18.48 -5.80
C VAL A 32 -27.42 -18.82 -6.80
N VAL A 33 -26.34 -19.37 -6.30
CA VAL A 33 -25.24 -19.86 -7.15
C VAL A 33 -25.44 -21.36 -7.35
N LEU A 34 -25.45 -21.81 -8.60
CA LEU A 34 -25.48 -23.22 -8.94
C LEU A 34 -24.06 -23.73 -9.14
N GLU A 35 -23.57 -24.52 -8.19
CA GLU A 35 -22.25 -25.13 -8.23
C GLU A 35 -22.39 -26.65 -8.29
N ASN A 36 -21.91 -27.28 -9.35
CA ASN A 36 -21.98 -28.73 -9.55
C ASN A 36 -23.40 -29.31 -9.40
N GLY A 37 -24.42 -28.57 -9.84
CA GLY A 37 -25.83 -28.98 -9.74
C GLY A 37 -26.47 -28.73 -8.36
N ASN A 38 -25.73 -28.24 -7.40
CA ASN A 38 -26.25 -27.84 -6.09
C ASN A 38 -26.52 -26.34 -6.01
N ALA A 39 -27.68 -25.97 -5.51
CA ALA A 39 -28.03 -24.58 -5.26
C ALA A 39 -27.46 -24.14 -3.92
N THR A 40 -26.53 -23.17 -3.94
CA THR A 40 -26.00 -22.52 -2.75
C THR A 40 -26.51 -21.09 -2.67
N SER A 41 -26.92 -20.63 -1.50
CA SER A 41 -27.27 -19.22 -1.30
C SER A 41 -26.01 -18.35 -1.41
N ALA A 42 -26.18 -17.10 -1.86
CA ALA A 42 -25.10 -16.14 -1.86
C ALA A 42 -24.55 -15.94 -0.43
N ASN A 43 -23.24 -15.81 -0.31
CA ASN A 43 -22.56 -15.61 0.97
C ASN A 43 -22.80 -14.22 1.58
N PHE A 44 -23.66 -13.38 1.00
CA PHE A 44 -23.94 -12.04 1.50
C PHE A 44 -25.43 -11.82 1.77
N SER A 45 -25.70 -11.00 2.78
CA SER A 45 -27.07 -10.57 3.09
C SER A 45 -27.58 -9.61 2.02
N PRO A 46 -28.78 -9.83 1.43
CA PRO A 46 -29.37 -8.92 0.46
C PRO A 46 -29.56 -7.51 1.04
N ALA A 47 -29.24 -6.49 0.23
CA ALA A 47 -29.29 -5.10 0.66
C ALA A 47 -30.06 -4.24 -0.35
N ASN A 48 -31.37 -4.14 -0.18
CA ASN A 48 -32.30 -3.43 -1.08
C ASN A 48 -32.38 -1.90 -0.86
N HIS A 49 -31.61 -1.36 0.08
CA HIS A 49 -31.65 0.04 0.51
C HIS A 49 -30.41 0.83 0.13
N LEU A 50 -29.47 0.19 -0.61
CA LEU A 50 -28.20 0.81 -0.96
C LEU A 50 -28.39 2.05 -1.83
N LYS A 51 -27.64 3.09 -1.52
CA LYS A 51 -27.55 4.35 -2.25
C LYS A 51 -26.26 4.40 -3.04
N ALA A 52 -26.23 5.24 -4.06
CA ALA A 52 -24.98 5.53 -4.76
C ALA A 52 -24.00 6.25 -3.81
N GLU A 53 -22.74 5.85 -3.89
CA GLU A 53 -21.64 6.61 -3.30
C GLU A 53 -21.54 7.95 -4.03
N MET A 54 -21.21 9.01 -3.30
CA MET A 54 -21.06 10.35 -3.86
C MET A 54 -19.73 10.94 -3.44
N THR A 55 -18.83 11.10 -4.38
CA THR A 55 -17.52 11.73 -4.14
C THR A 55 -17.56 13.18 -4.60
N LYS A 56 -17.20 14.09 -3.68
CA LYS A 56 -16.98 15.52 -3.94
C LYS A 56 -15.51 15.81 -3.78
N ALA A 57 -14.87 16.27 -4.85
CA ALA A 57 -13.45 16.57 -4.89
C ALA A 57 -13.18 18.03 -5.24
N PHE A 58 -12.25 18.63 -4.54
CA PHE A 58 -11.66 19.91 -4.84
C PHE A 58 -10.17 19.74 -5.10
N GLU A 59 -9.67 20.37 -6.15
CA GLU A 59 -8.25 20.36 -6.50
C GLU A 59 -7.78 21.80 -6.79
N PHE A 60 -6.59 22.11 -6.29
CA PHE A 60 -5.89 23.36 -6.59
C PHE A 60 -4.46 23.03 -7.01
N GLY A 61 -4.03 23.59 -8.15
CA GLY A 61 -2.70 23.35 -8.68
C GLY A 61 -2.02 24.62 -9.19
N MET A 62 -0.70 24.59 -9.20
CA MET A 62 0.16 25.66 -9.70
C MET A 62 1.31 25.06 -10.50
N ASP A 63 1.55 25.61 -11.69
CA ASP A 63 2.69 25.28 -12.53
C ASP A 63 3.54 26.54 -12.73
N LEU A 64 4.84 26.43 -12.46
CA LEU A 64 5.83 27.50 -12.63
C LEU A 64 6.97 27.01 -13.51
N ARG A 65 7.44 27.84 -14.42
CA ARG A 65 8.70 27.64 -15.16
C ARG A 65 9.55 28.88 -15.02
N LEU A 66 10.77 28.66 -14.59
CA LEU A 66 11.71 29.70 -14.24
C LEU A 66 13.01 29.57 -15.05
N PHE A 67 13.73 30.66 -15.22
CA PHE A 67 15.06 30.71 -15.83
C PHE A 67 15.09 30.08 -17.22
N ASP A 68 14.23 30.55 -18.13
CA ASP A 68 14.09 30.00 -19.48
C ASP A 68 13.79 28.49 -19.51
N ASN A 69 12.85 28.07 -18.64
CA ASN A 69 12.42 26.67 -18.43
C ASN A 69 13.48 25.73 -17.86
N LYS A 70 14.57 26.25 -17.30
CA LYS A 70 15.58 25.42 -16.63
C LYS A 70 15.04 24.79 -15.34
N LEU A 71 14.20 25.51 -14.61
CA LEU A 71 13.54 25.03 -13.40
C LEU A 71 12.03 24.98 -13.63
N ASN A 72 11.44 23.80 -13.47
CA ASN A 72 10.03 23.55 -13.61
C ASN A 72 9.46 23.08 -12.27
N LEU A 73 8.46 23.74 -11.74
CA LEU A 73 7.80 23.41 -10.48
C LEU A 73 6.33 23.16 -10.76
N ALA A 74 5.81 22.05 -10.28
CA ALA A 74 4.37 21.81 -10.25
C ALA A 74 3.97 21.38 -8.85
N ALA A 75 2.88 21.94 -8.34
CA ALA A 75 2.31 21.60 -7.05
C ALA A 75 0.80 21.43 -7.21
N THR A 76 0.28 20.35 -6.63
CA THR A 76 -1.15 20.09 -6.59
C THR A 76 -1.56 19.72 -5.17
N TYR A 77 -2.61 20.34 -4.68
CA TYR A 77 -3.32 19.96 -3.46
C TYR A 77 -4.70 19.48 -3.84
N TYR A 78 -5.14 18.37 -3.26
CA TYR A 78 -6.50 17.87 -3.44
C TYR A 78 -7.14 17.50 -2.10
N ASN A 79 -8.46 17.61 -2.05
CA ASN A 79 -9.29 17.14 -0.96
C ASN A 79 -10.57 16.51 -1.53
N SER A 80 -10.80 15.27 -1.21
CA SER A 80 -11.93 14.48 -1.70
C SER A 80 -12.68 13.87 -0.53
N ASN A 81 -14.01 14.04 -0.52
CA ASN A 81 -14.89 13.43 0.46
C ASN A 81 -15.86 12.50 -0.25
N THR A 82 -15.86 11.24 0.12
CA THR A 82 -16.84 10.25 -0.33
C THR A 82 -17.90 10.06 0.74
N TYR A 83 -19.15 10.29 0.37
CA TYR A 83 -20.35 10.12 1.18
C TYR A 83 -21.07 8.84 0.78
N ASN A 84 -21.79 8.23 1.70
CA ASN A 84 -22.47 6.95 1.49
C ASN A 84 -21.51 5.85 1.00
N GLN A 85 -20.26 5.87 1.51
CA GLN A 85 -19.25 4.87 1.14
C GLN A 85 -19.83 3.47 1.36
N LEU A 86 -19.75 2.60 0.38
CA LEU A 86 -20.23 1.23 0.48
C LEU A 86 -19.18 0.35 1.15
N PHE A 87 -19.50 -0.12 2.35
CA PHE A 87 -18.65 -1.04 3.09
C PHE A 87 -19.19 -2.46 2.98
N LYS A 88 -18.28 -3.40 2.74
CA LYS A 88 -18.50 -4.83 2.92
C LYS A 88 -17.89 -5.20 4.27
N TYR A 89 -18.68 -5.80 5.14
CA TYR A 89 -18.21 -6.23 6.45
C TYR A 89 -18.65 -7.67 6.76
N GLU A 90 -17.89 -8.32 7.64
CA GLU A 90 -18.12 -9.70 8.04
C GLU A 90 -19.29 -9.77 9.03
N LEU A 91 -20.13 -10.78 8.86
CA LEU A 91 -21.25 -11.07 9.76
C LEU A 91 -20.94 -12.28 10.64
N PRO A 92 -21.50 -12.34 11.86
CA PRO A 92 -21.43 -13.53 12.68
C PRO A 92 -22.05 -14.74 11.96
N PRO A 93 -21.43 -15.94 12.06
CA PRO A 93 -21.95 -17.16 11.40
C PRO A 93 -23.42 -17.50 11.75
N SER A 94 -23.90 -17.07 12.91
CA SER A 94 -25.28 -17.24 13.35
C SER A 94 -26.33 -16.57 12.46
N THR A 95 -25.90 -15.59 11.62
CA THR A 95 -26.81 -14.90 10.68
C THR A 95 -27.09 -15.73 9.41
N GLY A 96 -26.33 -16.78 9.16
CA GLY A 96 -26.39 -17.56 7.92
C GLY A 96 -25.72 -16.92 6.71
N TYR A 97 -25.14 -15.73 6.86
CA TYR A 97 -24.41 -15.01 5.83
C TYR A 97 -22.99 -14.72 6.29
N ALA A 98 -22.04 -14.70 5.34
CA ALA A 98 -20.65 -14.35 5.65
C ALA A 98 -20.44 -12.83 5.66
N PHE A 99 -21.18 -12.10 4.81
CA PHE A 99 -20.98 -10.67 4.59
C PHE A 99 -22.30 -9.91 4.53
N ALA A 100 -22.23 -8.62 4.86
CA ALA A 100 -23.25 -7.63 4.51
C ALA A 100 -22.62 -6.41 3.83
N TYR A 101 -23.46 -5.65 3.13
CA TYR A 101 -23.11 -4.38 2.53
C TYR A 101 -23.96 -3.27 3.13
N GLU A 102 -23.33 -2.18 3.50
CA GLU A 102 -24.02 -1.01 4.06
C GLU A 102 -23.40 0.27 3.50
N ASN A 103 -24.24 1.25 3.15
CA ASN A 103 -23.78 2.59 2.92
C ASN A 103 -23.47 3.23 4.26
N ALA A 104 -22.23 3.42 4.54
CA ALA A 104 -21.77 3.95 5.79
C ALA A 104 -20.90 5.18 5.57
N GLY A 105 -21.21 6.21 6.31
CA GLY A 105 -20.35 7.28 6.64
C GLY A 105 -19.73 8.14 5.56
N LYS A 106 -18.64 8.74 5.99
CA LYS A 106 -17.86 9.69 5.21
C LYS A 106 -16.37 9.36 5.30
N VAL A 107 -15.75 9.19 4.15
CA VAL A 107 -14.31 9.00 4.03
C VAL A 107 -13.69 10.21 3.37
N ASN A 108 -12.67 10.77 4.00
CA ASN A 108 -11.90 11.89 3.48
C ASN A 108 -10.53 11.40 2.96
N ASN A 109 -10.16 11.89 1.79
CA ASN A 109 -8.82 11.75 1.24
C ASN A 109 -8.30 13.14 0.89
N TRP A 110 -7.12 13.50 1.38
CA TRP A 110 -6.44 14.72 0.97
C TRP A 110 -4.97 14.44 0.75
N GLY A 111 -4.36 15.23 -0.12
CA GLY A 111 -2.96 15.02 -0.44
C GLY A 111 -2.30 16.16 -1.14
N ILE A 112 -0.98 16.02 -1.28
CA ILE A 112 -0.10 16.96 -1.95
C ILE A 112 0.76 16.18 -2.93
N GLU A 113 0.86 16.71 -4.15
CA GLU A 113 1.78 16.23 -5.18
C GLU A 113 2.69 17.38 -5.59
N LEU A 114 3.99 17.14 -5.58
CA LEU A 114 5.00 18.11 -5.97
C LEU A 114 5.91 17.49 -7.04
N SER A 115 6.25 18.27 -8.04
CA SER A 115 7.26 17.91 -9.04
C SER A 115 8.24 19.07 -9.20
N VAL A 116 9.52 18.75 -9.14
CA VAL A 116 10.62 19.70 -9.34
C VAL A 116 11.50 19.17 -10.47
N GLY A 117 11.36 19.77 -11.65
CA GLY A 117 12.16 19.46 -12.83
C GLY A 117 13.27 20.46 -13.04
N PHE A 118 14.46 19.97 -13.37
CA PHE A 118 15.63 20.79 -13.69
C PHE A 118 16.25 20.33 -14.99
N ASN A 119 16.47 21.28 -15.91
CA ASN A 119 17.08 21.05 -17.22
C ASN A 119 18.30 21.97 -17.38
N GLN A 120 19.47 21.42 -17.67
CA GLN A 120 20.67 22.20 -17.83
C GLN A 120 21.62 21.56 -18.85
N ASP A 121 22.11 22.39 -19.77
CA ASP A 121 23.23 22.04 -20.62
C ASP A 121 24.55 22.32 -19.90
N LEU A 122 25.33 21.29 -19.66
CA LEU A 122 26.63 21.32 -19.03
C LEU A 122 27.71 21.12 -20.14
N GLY A 123 27.85 22.12 -21.00
CA GLY A 123 28.72 22.01 -22.21
C GLY A 123 28.17 20.95 -23.17
N PRO A 124 28.88 19.84 -23.43
CA PRO A 124 28.40 18.78 -24.32
C PRO A 124 27.42 17.81 -23.70
N VAL A 125 27.14 17.91 -22.40
CA VAL A 125 26.23 17.05 -21.66
C VAL A 125 24.92 17.79 -21.42
N ASN A 126 23.81 17.22 -21.85
CA ASN A 126 22.49 17.66 -21.43
C ASN A 126 22.06 16.85 -20.19
N TRP A 127 21.71 17.55 -19.12
CA TRP A 127 21.21 16.95 -17.88
C TRP A 127 19.77 17.36 -17.62
N ASN A 128 18.91 16.34 -17.43
CA ASN A 128 17.53 16.50 -17.04
C ASN A 128 17.31 15.74 -15.73
N SER A 129 16.75 16.39 -14.73
CA SER A 129 16.46 15.81 -13.42
C SER A 129 15.02 16.12 -13.02
N ASN A 130 14.32 15.16 -12.44
CA ASN A 130 12.97 15.36 -11.91
C ASN A 130 12.83 14.67 -10.56
N LEU A 131 12.44 15.45 -9.55
CA LEU A 131 12.06 14.95 -8.22
C LEU A 131 10.55 15.05 -8.08
N ILE A 132 9.92 13.92 -7.79
CA ILE A 132 8.48 13.81 -7.57
C ILE A 132 8.24 13.41 -6.11
N TYR A 133 7.36 14.12 -5.44
CA TYR A 133 6.87 13.80 -4.11
C TYR A 133 5.35 13.64 -4.17
N SER A 134 4.83 12.58 -3.56
CA SER A 134 3.39 12.39 -3.40
C SER A 134 3.03 11.89 -2.00
N MET A 135 1.99 12.48 -1.44
CA MET A 135 1.45 12.14 -0.13
C MET A 135 -0.07 12.10 -0.22
N ASN A 136 -0.66 11.03 0.30
CA ASN A 136 -2.11 10.94 0.54
C ASN A 136 -2.38 10.66 2.02
N ARG A 137 -3.42 11.30 2.55
CA ARG A 137 -3.98 11.00 3.87
C ARG A 137 -5.42 10.59 3.71
N ASN A 138 -5.73 9.42 4.22
CA ASN A 138 -7.07 8.86 4.27
C ASN A 138 -7.57 8.90 5.70
N GLU A 139 -8.85 9.25 5.91
CA GLU A 139 -9.46 9.25 7.23
C GLU A 139 -10.95 8.92 7.11
N ILE A 140 -11.40 8.00 7.92
CA ILE A 140 -12.82 7.68 8.10
C ILE A 140 -13.38 8.70 9.08
N LYS A 141 -14.12 9.69 8.56
CA LYS A 141 -14.70 10.77 9.36
C LYS A 141 -15.95 10.36 10.09
N GLU A 142 -16.71 9.45 9.48
CA GLU A 142 -17.98 8.93 9.99
C GLU A 142 -18.13 7.50 9.46
N LEU A 143 -18.48 6.58 10.31
CA LEU A 143 -18.65 5.17 9.94
C LEU A 143 -20.11 4.84 9.70
N LEU A 144 -20.94 4.99 10.73
CA LEU A 144 -22.41 4.85 10.67
C LEU A 144 -23.07 5.93 11.52
N PRO A 145 -24.33 6.27 11.25
CA PRO A 145 -25.12 7.02 12.23
C PRO A 145 -25.12 6.30 13.59
N GLU A 146 -25.14 7.03 14.68
CA GLU A 146 -25.07 6.48 16.05
C GLU A 146 -26.11 5.39 16.29
N TYR A 147 -27.29 5.52 15.68
CA TYR A 147 -28.37 4.56 15.75
C TYR A 147 -28.87 4.17 14.37
N VAL A 148 -29.08 2.88 14.17
CA VAL A 148 -29.66 2.33 12.94
C VAL A 148 -30.92 1.52 13.30
N THR A 149 -31.86 1.42 12.37
CA THR A 149 -33.03 0.54 12.57
C THR A 149 -32.64 -0.88 12.17
N ASP A 150 -32.67 -1.78 13.15
CA ASP A 150 -32.58 -3.22 12.88
C ASP A 150 -33.78 -3.64 12.02
N ARG A 151 -33.50 -4.17 10.86
CA ARG A 151 -34.51 -4.49 9.86
C ARG A 151 -35.27 -5.77 10.16
N THR A 152 -34.67 -6.65 10.93
CA THR A 152 -35.33 -7.92 11.34
C THR A 152 -36.36 -7.67 12.44
N THR A 153 -36.00 -6.81 13.38
CA THR A 153 -36.83 -6.52 14.56
C THR A 153 -37.59 -5.20 14.47
N SER A 154 -37.27 -4.35 13.45
CA SER A 154 -37.76 -2.97 13.32
C SER A 154 -37.48 -2.09 14.55
N THR A 155 -36.50 -2.46 15.36
CA THR A 155 -36.08 -1.72 16.55
C THR A 155 -34.86 -0.84 16.24
N THR A 156 -34.77 0.31 16.91
CA THR A 156 -33.56 1.18 16.81
C THR A 156 -32.49 0.61 17.74
N VAL A 157 -31.37 0.27 17.16
CA VAL A 157 -30.20 -0.28 17.86
C VAL A 157 -28.99 0.66 17.68
N LYS A 158 -28.10 0.64 18.67
CA LYS A 158 -26.83 1.39 18.55
C LYS A 158 -25.96 0.74 17.50
N SER A 159 -25.41 1.58 16.63
CA SER A 159 -24.54 1.13 15.54
C SER A 159 -23.24 0.55 16.08
N PRO A 160 -22.63 -0.43 15.39
CA PRO A 160 -21.28 -0.84 15.68
C PRO A 160 -20.32 0.33 15.45
N THR A 161 -19.35 0.49 16.34
CA THR A 161 -18.32 1.55 16.25
C THR A 161 -17.15 1.17 15.37
N GLU A 162 -17.10 -0.09 14.94
CA GLU A 162 -16.04 -0.63 14.09
C GLU A 162 -16.54 -1.79 13.23
N PHE A 163 -15.95 -1.98 12.06
CA PHE A 163 -16.23 -3.10 11.15
C PHE A 163 -14.96 -3.88 10.83
N SER A 164 -14.98 -5.20 11.01
CA SER A 164 -14.00 -6.09 10.39
C SER A 164 -14.35 -6.28 8.92
N VAL A 165 -13.46 -5.87 8.04
CA VAL A 165 -13.67 -5.94 6.57
C VAL A 165 -12.79 -6.99 5.90
N ALA A 166 -11.74 -7.42 6.56
CA ALA A 166 -10.90 -8.54 6.16
C ALA A 166 -10.28 -9.19 7.39
N SER A 167 -10.28 -10.51 7.41
CA SER A 167 -9.63 -11.30 8.44
C SER A 167 -8.87 -12.49 7.85
N ALA A 168 -7.73 -12.79 8.43
CA ALA A 168 -6.97 -14.00 8.21
C ALA A 168 -6.27 -14.35 9.54
N ASP A 169 -6.80 -15.35 10.23
CA ASP A 169 -6.31 -15.78 11.55
C ASP A 169 -6.21 -14.60 12.55
N SER A 170 -4.99 -14.24 12.96
CA SER A 170 -4.71 -13.12 13.88
C SER A 170 -4.53 -11.77 13.20
N TYR A 171 -4.70 -11.68 11.88
CA TYR A 171 -4.67 -10.44 11.12
C TYR A 171 -6.08 -9.93 10.86
N ARG A 172 -6.32 -8.65 11.03
CA ARG A 172 -7.58 -8.00 10.66
C ARG A 172 -7.37 -6.62 10.07
N MET A 173 -8.25 -6.26 9.14
CA MET A 173 -8.48 -4.86 8.77
C MET A 173 -9.79 -4.43 9.42
N ILE A 174 -9.71 -3.46 10.32
CA ILE A 174 -10.84 -2.94 11.05
C ILE A 174 -11.03 -1.47 10.66
N LEU A 175 -12.20 -1.14 10.14
CA LEU A 175 -12.61 0.23 9.88
C LEU A 175 -13.18 0.82 11.16
N LYS A 176 -12.68 1.99 11.54
CA LYS A 176 -13.08 2.72 12.74
C LYS A 176 -13.03 4.21 12.48
N GLU A 177 -13.91 4.99 13.12
CA GLU A 177 -13.86 6.46 13.03
C GLU A 177 -12.53 6.99 13.53
N GLY A 178 -11.98 7.95 12.82
CA GLY A 178 -10.64 8.50 13.05
C GLY A 178 -9.50 7.60 12.55
N GLY A 179 -9.81 6.37 12.10
CA GLY A 179 -8.86 5.46 11.45
C GLY A 179 -8.76 5.68 9.94
N THR A 180 -8.05 4.77 9.28
CA THR A 180 -7.88 4.77 7.81
C THR A 180 -8.46 3.51 7.18
N MET A 181 -8.70 3.55 5.87
CA MET A 181 -9.14 2.38 5.08
C MET A 181 -8.07 1.28 4.97
N SER A 182 -6.85 1.54 5.41
CA SER A 182 -5.71 0.62 5.33
C SER A 182 -5.11 0.28 6.70
N ASP A 183 -5.82 0.55 7.77
CA ASP A 183 -5.36 0.23 9.13
C ASP A 183 -5.35 -1.27 9.36
N ILE A 184 -4.23 -1.75 9.90
CA ILE A 184 -3.99 -3.15 10.18
C ILE A 184 -4.00 -3.38 11.68
N TYR A 185 -4.69 -4.43 12.08
CA TYR A 185 -4.82 -4.88 13.46
C TYR A 185 -4.33 -6.31 13.60
N ALA A 186 -3.66 -6.61 14.69
CA ALA A 186 -3.19 -7.94 15.01
C ALA A 186 -3.20 -8.17 16.53
N THR A 187 -3.16 -9.42 16.93
CA THR A 187 -2.95 -9.79 18.33
C THR A 187 -1.48 -9.60 18.72
N LYS A 188 -1.20 -9.30 19.97
CA LYS A 188 0.16 -9.19 20.52
C LYS A 188 0.39 -10.13 21.70
N LEU A 189 1.65 -10.37 22.02
CA LEU A 189 2.07 -11.08 23.22
C LEU A 189 1.75 -10.27 24.48
N LYS A 190 1.38 -10.97 25.56
CA LYS A 190 1.37 -10.39 26.89
C LYS A 190 2.77 -9.96 27.28
N GLN A 191 2.86 -8.76 27.81
CA GLN A 191 4.09 -8.17 28.34
C GLN A 191 3.89 -7.73 29.77
N ASP A 192 4.95 -7.73 30.55
CA ASP A 192 4.96 -7.15 31.89
C ASP A 192 5.07 -5.61 31.83
N LEU A 193 5.12 -4.97 33.00
CA LEU A 193 5.23 -3.52 33.11
C LEU A 193 6.56 -2.94 32.60
N HIS A 194 7.56 -3.78 32.37
CA HIS A 194 8.86 -3.40 31.82
C HIS A 194 8.94 -3.65 30.31
N GLY A 195 7.91 -4.28 29.72
CA GLY A 195 7.86 -4.62 28.30
C GLY A 195 8.47 -5.98 27.97
N ASP A 196 8.87 -6.75 28.96
CA ASP A 196 9.38 -8.10 28.78
C ASP A 196 8.25 -9.09 28.50
N ILE A 197 8.50 -10.07 27.63
CA ILE A 197 7.52 -11.08 27.27
C ILE A 197 7.17 -11.92 28.51
N LEU A 198 5.88 -11.94 28.86
CA LEU A 198 5.38 -12.62 30.04
C LEU A 198 5.18 -14.12 29.77
N ILE A 199 5.83 -14.96 30.59
CA ILE A 199 5.51 -16.39 30.64
C ILE A 199 4.36 -16.65 31.62
N SER A 200 3.37 -17.41 31.16
CA SER A 200 2.28 -17.93 31.97
C SER A 200 2.09 -19.42 31.67
N ASN A 201 2.01 -20.25 32.72
CA ASN A 201 1.87 -21.70 32.60
C ASN A 201 2.94 -22.38 31.69
N GLY A 202 4.18 -21.89 31.77
CA GLY A 202 5.29 -22.45 31.02
C GLY A 202 5.37 -22.05 29.56
N GLY A 203 4.54 -21.13 29.08
CA GLY A 203 4.53 -20.65 27.70
C GLY A 203 4.18 -19.18 27.58
N VAL A 204 4.27 -18.66 26.37
CA VAL A 204 3.82 -17.31 26.01
C VAL A 204 2.35 -17.34 25.61
N SER A 205 1.64 -16.22 25.79
CA SER A 205 0.23 -16.11 25.43
C SER A 205 -0.12 -14.76 24.81
N ALA A 206 -1.19 -14.73 24.04
CA ALA A 206 -1.75 -13.48 23.56
C ALA A 206 -2.37 -12.67 24.68
N GLU A 207 -2.38 -11.36 24.55
CA GLU A 207 -3.25 -10.48 25.33
C GLU A 207 -4.70 -10.77 24.92
N GLU A 208 -5.54 -11.16 25.90
CA GLU A 208 -6.86 -11.73 25.62
C GLU A 208 -7.76 -10.76 24.86
N ASN A 209 -8.39 -11.30 23.79
CA ASN A 209 -9.43 -10.64 22.97
C ASN A 209 -9.09 -9.25 22.44
N THR A 210 -7.81 -8.90 22.31
CA THR A 210 -7.42 -7.55 21.95
C THR A 210 -6.69 -7.54 20.61
N PHE A 211 -7.40 -7.10 19.57
CA PHE A 211 -6.73 -6.66 18.34
C PHE A 211 -6.24 -5.24 18.55
N ILE A 212 -4.92 -5.06 18.48
CA ILE A 212 -4.31 -3.73 18.53
C ILE A 212 -4.02 -3.25 17.11
N LYS A 213 -4.13 -1.95 16.89
CA LYS A 213 -3.65 -1.33 15.64
C LYS A 213 -2.12 -1.44 15.61
N VAL A 214 -1.60 -2.21 14.66
CA VAL A 214 -0.16 -2.41 14.48
C VAL A 214 0.43 -1.47 13.42
N GLY A 215 -0.41 -0.83 12.63
CA GLY A 215 0.02 0.14 11.63
C GLY A 215 -1.03 0.38 10.55
N SER A 216 -0.57 0.85 9.43
CA SER A 216 -1.36 1.06 8.20
C SER A 216 -0.56 0.57 7.00
N ALA A 217 -1.20 -0.09 6.04
CA ALA A 217 -0.55 -0.52 4.81
C ALA A 217 -0.16 0.66 3.90
N ALA A 218 -0.82 1.82 4.04
CA ALA A 218 -0.56 2.99 3.22
C ALA A 218 0.79 3.65 3.57
N PRO A 219 1.58 4.08 2.57
CA PRO A 219 2.80 4.83 2.83
C PRO A 219 2.49 6.22 3.40
N LYS A 220 3.44 6.79 4.13
CA LYS A 220 3.39 8.19 4.56
C LYS A 220 3.57 9.13 3.37
N TYR A 221 4.48 8.80 2.45
CA TYR A 221 4.73 9.49 1.18
C TYR A 221 5.57 8.60 0.27
N ASN A 222 5.58 8.96 -1.01
CA ASN A 222 6.46 8.38 -2.02
C ASN A 222 7.36 9.46 -2.61
N LEU A 223 8.57 9.08 -2.99
CA LEU A 223 9.53 9.91 -3.70
C LEU A 223 10.01 9.19 -4.95
N GLY A 224 10.03 9.91 -6.07
CA GLY A 224 10.65 9.45 -7.31
C GLY A 224 11.73 10.44 -7.72
N PHE A 225 12.95 9.97 -7.97
CA PHE A 225 14.06 10.78 -8.42
C PHE A 225 14.59 10.24 -9.74
N ARG A 226 14.18 10.87 -10.85
CA ARG A 226 14.58 10.50 -12.20
C ARG A 226 15.67 11.43 -12.70
N ASN A 227 16.70 10.88 -13.31
CA ASN A 227 17.75 11.62 -13.96
C ASN A 227 18.03 11.06 -15.34
N SER A 228 18.27 11.94 -16.29
CA SER A 228 18.73 11.62 -17.64
C SER A 228 19.93 12.47 -17.97
N PHE A 229 20.96 11.83 -18.51
CA PHE A 229 22.18 12.45 -19.01
C PHE A 229 22.38 12.04 -20.46
N SER A 230 22.45 13.01 -21.35
CA SER A 230 22.78 12.72 -22.75
C SER A 230 24.10 13.39 -23.17
N TRP A 231 24.94 12.62 -23.86
CA TRP A 231 26.25 13.05 -24.32
C TRP A 231 26.62 12.35 -25.63
N LYS A 232 26.78 13.12 -26.72
CA LYS A 232 27.23 12.61 -28.02
C LYS A 232 26.55 11.32 -28.50
N GLY A 233 25.23 11.25 -28.35
CA GLY A 233 24.43 10.09 -28.75
C GLY A 233 24.31 9.00 -27.70
N VAL A 234 25.04 9.04 -26.58
CA VAL A 234 24.85 8.20 -25.41
C VAL A 234 23.82 8.86 -24.50
N GLU A 235 22.85 8.11 -24.02
CA GLU A 235 21.87 8.55 -23.02
C GLU A 235 21.80 7.54 -21.88
N LEU A 236 21.99 8.03 -20.66
CA LEU A 236 21.80 7.30 -19.41
C LEU A 236 20.58 7.88 -18.71
N ASP A 237 19.57 7.05 -18.46
CA ASP A 237 18.38 7.40 -17.68
C ASP A 237 18.27 6.45 -16.49
N PHE A 238 17.89 6.97 -15.30
CA PHE A 238 17.60 6.12 -14.16
C PHE A 238 16.55 6.75 -13.25
N LEU A 239 15.79 5.88 -12.58
CA LEU A 239 14.78 6.21 -11.58
C LEU A 239 15.11 5.54 -10.25
N ILE A 240 15.36 6.36 -9.24
CA ILE A 240 15.37 5.94 -7.84
C ILE A 240 13.99 6.20 -7.26
N ASP A 241 13.40 5.17 -6.69
CA ASP A 241 12.06 5.20 -6.11
C ASP A 241 12.16 4.89 -4.61
N ALA A 242 11.41 5.65 -3.80
CA ALA A 242 11.35 5.47 -2.36
C ALA A 242 9.89 5.49 -1.89
N ARG A 243 9.48 4.41 -1.26
CA ARG A 243 8.26 4.33 -0.46
C ARG A 243 8.63 4.50 1.00
N VAL A 244 8.07 5.51 1.66
CA VAL A 244 8.40 5.82 3.06
C VAL A 244 7.17 5.62 3.93
N GLY A 245 7.31 4.80 4.96
CA GLY A 245 6.22 4.40 5.85
C GLY A 245 5.37 3.28 5.26
N GLY A 246 4.30 2.97 5.97
CA GLY A 246 3.50 1.77 5.75
C GLY A 246 4.08 0.57 6.50
N GLU A 247 3.18 -0.35 6.84
CA GLU A 247 3.53 -1.60 7.51
C GLU A 247 3.05 -2.78 6.67
N VAL A 248 3.80 -3.89 6.77
CA VAL A 248 3.46 -5.17 6.15
C VAL A 248 3.55 -6.28 7.19
N ILE A 249 2.57 -7.16 7.22
CA ILE A 249 2.58 -8.36 8.05
C ILE A 249 2.98 -9.55 7.16
N SER A 250 3.97 -10.33 7.60
CA SER A 250 4.42 -11.51 6.87
C SER A 250 3.98 -12.80 7.56
N ALA A 251 2.95 -13.42 7.01
CA ALA A 251 2.60 -14.80 7.35
C ALA A 251 3.60 -15.82 6.78
N THR A 252 4.32 -15.45 5.71
CA THR A 252 5.43 -16.25 5.18
C THR A 252 6.52 -16.44 6.23
N GLN A 253 6.98 -15.34 6.85
CA GLN A 253 7.98 -15.39 7.92
C GLN A 253 7.46 -16.18 9.12
N ALA A 254 6.19 -15.96 9.50
CA ALA A 254 5.56 -16.69 10.59
C ALA A 254 5.61 -18.22 10.37
N LEU A 255 5.23 -18.68 9.18
CA LEU A 255 5.29 -20.09 8.85
C LEU A 255 6.71 -20.65 8.81
N MET A 256 7.67 -19.91 8.27
CA MET A 256 9.08 -20.31 8.32
C MET A 256 9.58 -20.46 9.75
N ASP A 257 9.18 -19.57 10.63
CA ASP A 257 9.55 -19.60 12.06
C ASP A 257 8.87 -20.76 12.78
N GLN A 258 7.59 -21.03 12.49
CA GLN A 258 6.85 -22.16 13.05
C GLN A 258 7.53 -23.51 12.77
N PHE A 259 8.07 -23.65 11.57
CA PHE A 259 8.80 -24.87 11.17
C PHE A 259 10.30 -24.79 11.46
N GLY A 260 10.79 -23.76 12.11
CA GLY A 260 12.18 -23.62 12.54
C GLY A 260 13.19 -23.49 11.40
N VAL A 261 12.75 -23.09 10.19
CA VAL A 261 13.60 -23.06 8.97
C VAL A 261 14.18 -21.66 8.68
N SER A 262 13.86 -20.66 9.48
CA SER A 262 14.41 -19.31 9.33
C SER A 262 15.74 -19.13 10.06
N GLN A 263 16.54 -18.15 9.62
CA GLN A 263 17.78 -17.77 10.31
C GLN A 263 17.49 -17.28 11.74
N GLN A 264 16.37 -16.64 11.97
CA GLN A 264 15.95 -16.13 13.28
C GLN A 264 15.75 -17.28 14.27
N THR A 265 15.07 -18.34 13.87
CA THR A 265 14.86 -19.52 14.71
C THR A 265 16.14 -20.31 14.92
N ALA A 266 17.02 -20.39 13.93
CA ALA A 266 18.34 -20.98 14.09
C ALA A 266 19.16 -20.24 15.16
N THR A 267 19.23 -18.92 15.04
CA THR A 267 19.93 -18.06 16.01
C THR A 267 19.35 -18.20 17.43
N ALA A 268 18.02 -18.31 17.55
CA ALA A 268 17.38 -18.52 18.85
C ALA A 268 17.77 -19.87 19.47
N ARG A 269 17.81 -20.96 18.68
CA ARG A 269 18.29 -22.28 19.16
C ARG A 269 19.75 -22.23 19.59
N ASP A 270 20.62 -21.61 18.78
CA ASP A 270 22.06 -21.50 19.09
C ASP A 270 22.31 -20.69 20.38
N ASN A 271 21.47 -19.70 20.64
CA ASN A 271 21.52 -18.90 21.86
C ASN A 271 20.81 -19.54 23.07
N GLY A 272 20.33 -20.76 22.96
CA GLY A 272 19.64 -21.49 24.04
C GLY A 272 18.24 -20.99 24.35
N GLY A 273 17.53 -20.44 23.35
CA GLY A 273 16.14 -19.98 23.43
C GLY A 273 15.94 -18.48 23.23
N VAL A 274 14.68 -18.06 23.33
CA VAL A 274 14.23 -16.67 23.20
C VAL A 274 14.14 -16.01 24.58
N PRO A 275 14.69 -14.82 24.78
CA PRO A 275 14.60 -14.07 26.06
C PRO A 275 13.15 -13.77 26.44
N VAL A 276 12.81 -13.97 27.69
CA VAL A 276 11.51 -13.74 28.31
C VAL A 276 11.72 -13.21 29.73
N ASN A 277 10.67 -12.75 30.41
CA ASN A 277 10.75 -12.12 31.72
C ASN A 277 11.50 -12.93 32.81
N ASN A 278 11.49 -14.26 32.74
CA ASN A 278 12.11 -15.15 33.69
C ASN A 278 13.25 -16.00 33.08
N GLY A 279 14.03 -15.47 32.15
CA GLY A 279 15.15 -16.16 31.52
C GLY A 279 14.96 -16.39 30.03
N LYS A 280 15.02 -17.65 29.59
CA LYS A 280 14.84 -18.01 28.17
C LYS A 280 13.81 -19.13 28.04
N LEU A 281 12.94 -19.00 27.02
CA LEU A 281 12.03 -20.03 26.60
C LEU A 281 12.63 -20.78 25.40
N ASP A 282 12.43 -22.09 25.37
CA ASP A 282 12.83 -22.90 24.21
C ASP A 282 12.31 -22.34 22.89
N ALA A 283 13.15 -22.35 21.86
CA ALA A 283 12.84 -21.70 20.59
C ALA A 283 11.66 -22.38 19.87
N GLU A 284 11.54 -23.68 19.89
CA GLU A 284 10.43 -24.42 19.28
C GLU A 284 9.12 -24.08 19.97
N GLN A 285 9.14 -24.06 21.31
CA GLN A 285 7.95 -23.70 22.10
C GLN A 285 7.53 -22.25 21.88
N TYR A 286 8.48 -21.32 21.82
CA TYR A 286 8.20 -19.91 21.56
C TYR A 286 7.60 -19.72 20.16
N TYR A 287 8.30 -20.13 19.12
CA TYR A 287 7.86 -19.92 17.75
C TYR A 287 6.64 -20.79 17.38
N GLY A 288 6.50 -21.96 17.96
CA GLY A 288 5.29 -22.77 17.83
C GLY A 288 4.03 -22.06 18.33
N THR A 289 4.15 -21.20 19.36
CA THR A 289 3.03 -20.37 19.85
C THR A 289 2.86 -19.09 19.03
N VAL A 290 3.95 -18.35 18.83
CA VAL A 290 3.94 -17.02 18.20
C VAL A 290 3.58 -17.08 16.71
N ALA A 291 3.92 -18.17 16.04
CA ALA A 291 3.74 -18.35 14.60
C ALA A 291 2.60 -19.30 14.23
N SER A 292 1.92 -19.92 15.22
CA SER A 292 0.86 -20.89 14.91
C SER A 292 -0.35 -20.21 14.23
N GLY A 293 -0.74 -20.69 13.05
CA GLY A 293 -1.74 -20.13 12.14
C GLY A 293 -2.93 -19.41 12.80
N LYS A 294 -3.96 -20.14 13.27
CA LYS A 294 -5.19 -19.51 13.81
C LYS A 294 -5.01 -18.74 15.12
N THR A 295 -4.00 -19.05 15.90
CA THR A 295 -3.71 -18.43 17.19
C THR A 295 -2.41 -17.65 17.19
N GLY A 296 -1.71 -17.62 16.06
CA GLY A 296 -0.44 -16.93 15.90
C GLY A 296 -0.55 -15.42 16.17
N LEU A 297 0.51 -14.88 16.71
CA LEU A 297 0.57 -13.51 17.18
C LEU A 297 1.22 -12.64 16.09
N LEU A 298 0.49 -12.39 15.02
CA LEU A 298 0.99 -11.69 13.83
C LEU A 298 1.52 -10.29 14.10
N ALA A 299 1.23 -9.68 15.27
CA ALA A 299 1.89 -8.44 15.68
C ALA A 299 3.42 -8.58 15.79
N HIS A 300 3.92 -9.79 16.08
CA HIS A 300 5.35 -10.11 16.07
C HIS A 300 5.97 -10.03 14.66
N TYR A 301 5.18 -10.20 13.62
CA TYR A 301 5.60 -10.27 12.23
C TYR A 301 5.26 -9.02 11.42
N VAL A 302 5.15 -7.89 12.10
CA VAL A 302 4.94 -6.58 11.48
C VAL A 302 6.29 -5.97 11.12
N TYR A 303 6.45 -5.61 9.87
CA TYR A 303 7.66 -5.02 9.33
C TYR A 303 7.36 -3.69 8.64
N SER A 304 8.32 -2.76 8.70
CA SER A 304 8.19 -1.52 7.95
C SER A 304 8.25 -1.76 6.44
N ALA A 305 7.30 -1.20 5.72
CA ALA A 305 7.26 -1.25 4.26
C ALA A 305 8.16 -0.19 3.60
N THR A 306 8.91 0.58 4.40
CA THR A 306 9.86 1.57 3.86
C THR A 306 10.95 0.89 3.05
N ASN A 307 11.11 1.35 1.81
CA ASN A 307 12.17 0.87 0.93
C ASN A 307 12.64 1.97 -0.03
N VAL A 308 13.88 1.84 -0.51
CA VAL A 308 14.48 2.70 -1.53
C VAL A 308 15.16 1.80 -2.55
N ARG A 309 14.86 1.97 -3.83
CA ARG A 309 15.38 1.09 -4.88
C ARG A 309 15.71 1.83 -6.19
N LEU A 310 16.65 1.27 -6.94
CA LEU A 310 16.85 1.61 -8.35
C LEU A 310 15.77 0.87 -9.15
N ARG A 311 14.69 1.60 -9.45
CA ARG A 311 13.49 1.04 -10.09
C ARG A 311 13.72 0.74 -11.55
N GLU A 312 14.33 1.71 -12.25
CA GLU A 312 14.61 1.64 -13.68
C GLU A 312 15.99 2.19 -13.96
N MET A 313 16.64 1.64 -14.95
CA MET A 313 17.86 2.19 -15.55
C MET A 313 17.89 1.82 -17.03
N SER A 314 18.20 2.77 -17.87
CA SER A 314 18.45 2.53 -19.28
C SER A 314 19.72 3.22 -19.75
N LEU A 315 20.47 2.53 -20.59
CA LEU A 315 21.59 3.06 -21.33
C LEU A 315 21.30 2.91 -22.81
N SER A 316 21.25 4.01 -23.53
CA SER A 316 21.02 3.98 -24.96
C SER A 316 22.13 4.66 -25.72
N TYR A 317 22.36 4.22 -26.96
CA TYR A 317 23.31 4.82 -27.86
C TYR A 317 22.71 4.98 -29.26
N MET A 318 22.69 6.22 -29.73
CA MET A 318 22.29 6.55 -31.08
C MET A 318 23.50 6.43 -31.99
N LEU A 319 23.46 5.49 -32.92
CA LEU A 319 24.53 5.28 -33.91
C LEU A 319 24.61 6.49 -34.81
N PRO A 320 25.85 6.92 -35.22
CA PRO A 320 26.01 8.04 -36.09
C PRO A 320 25.32 7.82 -37.45
N ALA A 321 24.39 8.70 -37.84
CA ALA A 321 23.65 8.60 -39.09
C ALA A 321 24.52 8.51 -40.35
N LYS A 322 25.73 9.06 -40.28
CA LYS A 322 26.73 8.96 -41.33
C LYS A 322 27.12 7.52 -41.73
N TRP A 323 27.01 6.57 -40.80
CA TRP A 323 27.27 5.15 -41.09
C TRP A 323 26.25 4.54 -42.01
N PHE A 324 25.09 5.16 -42.10
CA PHE A 324 23.91 4.65 -42.85
C PHE A 324 23.49 5.61 -43.96
N GLY A 325 24.40 6.48 -44.42
CA GLY A 325 24.14 7.44 -45.49
C GLY A 325 23.09 8.49 -45.14
N GLU A 326 22.95 8.84 -43.84
CA GLU A 326 22.01 9.81 -43.29
C GLU A 326 20.51 9.44 -43.48
N LYS A 327 20.24 8.23 -43.98
CA LYS A 327 18.87 7.75 -44.26
C LYS A 327 18.22 6.99 -43.10
N LEU A 328 19.05 6.49 -42.16
CA LEU A 328 18.60 5.69 -41.03
C LEU A 328 19.13 6.26 -39.72
N ASN A 329 18.26 6.34 -38.74
CA ASN A 329 18.65 6.62 -37.36
C ASN A 329 18.42 5.34 -36.55
N ILE A 330 19.52 4.73 -36.10
CA ILE A 330 19.47 3.50 -35.29
C ILE A 330 19.87 3.82 -33.86
N SER A 331 19.03 3.43 -32.90
CA SER A 331 19.32 3.51 -31.46
C SER A 331 19.30 2.11 -30.85
N LEU A 332 20.35 1.80 -30.12
CA LEU A 332 20.47 0.59 -29.31
C LEU A 332 20.21 0.95 -27.86
N SER A 333 19.47 0.13 -27.12
CA SER A 333 19.19 0.36 -25.70
C SER A 333 19.33 -0.90 -24.88
N LEU A 334 19.86 -0.73 -23.67
CA LEU A 334 19.84 -1.70 -22.59
C LEU A 334 18.97 -1.13 -21.48
N THR A 335 17.99 -1.91 -21.02
CA THR A 335 17.09 -1.50 -19.94
C THR A 335 17.15 -2.50 -18.81
N GLY A 336 16.93 -2.04 -17.60
CA GLY A 336 16.85 -2.89 -16.45
C GLY A 336 15.83 -2.35 -15.44
N HIS A 337 15.09 -3.25 -14.79
CA HIS A 337 14.10 -2.90 -13.78
C HIS A 337 14.41 -3.61 -12.46
N ASN A 338 14.10 -2.93 -11.34
CA ASN A 338 14.31 -3.43 -9.98
C ASN A 338 15.75 -3.90 -9.72
N LEU A 339 16.74 -3.14 -10.22
CA LEU A 339 18.14 -3.59 -10.28
C LEU A 339 18.77 -3.69 -8.89
N LEU A 340 18.53 -2.69 -8.03
CA LEU A 340 19.16 -2.61 -6.71
C LEU A 340 18.12 -2.17 -5.66
N MET A 341 18.18 -2.80 -4.50
CA MET A 341 17.50 -2.37 -3.28
C MET A 341 18.53 -1.64 -2.40
N PHE A 342 18.45 -0.31 -2.32
CA PHE A 342 19.38 0.48 -1.51
C PHE A 342 19.05 0.42 -0.02
N TYR A 343 17.74 0.34 0.30
CA TYR A 343 17.28 0.32 1.68
C TYR A 343 15.99 -0.47 1.83
N LYS A 344 15.92 -1.30 2.86
CA LYS A 344 14.72 -1.92 3.42
C LYS A 344 14.97 -2.36 4.86
N LYS A 345 13.93 -2.42 5.70
CA LYS A 345 13.99 -3.01 7.04
C LYS A 345 13.45 -4.43 7.08
N ALA A 346 12.46 -4.74 6.25
CA ALA A 346 11.90 -6.08 6.16
C ALA A 346 12.95 -7.08 5.62
N PRO A 347 13.00 -8.32 6.09
CA PRO A 347 13.93 -9.35 5.58
C PRO A 347 13.59 -9.81 4.15
N PHE A 348 12.40 -9.50 3.67
CA PHE A 348 11.87 -9.79 2.34
C PHE A 348 11.64 -8.51 1.53
N ASP A 349 11.05 -8.59 0.34
CA ASP A 349 10.62 -7.42 -0.44
C ASP A 349 9.36 -6.81 0.20
N PRO A 350 9.41 -5.61 0.78
CA PRO A 350 8.30 -5.03 1.52
C PRO A 350 7.15 -4.50 0.63
N GLU A 351 7.26 -4.57 -0.69
CA GLU A 351 6.17 -4.27 -1.63
C GLU A 351 5.30 -5.47 -1.96
N LEU A 352 5.61 -6.64 -1.39
CA LEU A 352 4.78 -7.82 -1.53
C LEU A 352 3.40 -7.58 -0.93
N THR A 353 2.38 -8.01 -1.63
CA THR A 353 1.00 -8.00 -1.15
C THR A 353 0.25 -9.19 -1.72
N ALA A 354 -0.51 -9.86 -0.88
CA ALA A 354 -1.34 -11.00 -1.30
C ALA A 354 -2.53 -10.56 -2.17
N ASN A 355 -2.92 -9.29 -2.08
CA ASN A 355 -4.05 -8.75 -2.83
C ASN A 355 -3.80 -7.27 -3.17
N THR A 356 -4.16 -6.88 -4.40
CA THR A 356 -4.10 -5.48 -4.87
C THR A 356 -5.42 -4.73 -4.65
N GLY A 357 -6.46 -5.38 -4.17
CA GLY A 357 -7.74 -4.77 -3.81
C GLY A 357 -7.65 -3.90 -2.55
N THR A 358 -8.78 -3.32 -2.15
CA THR A 358 -8.87 -2.47 -0.95
C THR A 358 -8.57 -3.25 0.33
N TYR A 359 -8.92 -4.52 0.37
CA TYR A 359 -8.74 -5.40 1.53
C TYR A 359 -7.52 -6.30 1.36
N TYR A 360 -6.94 -6.76 2.49
CA TYR A 360 -5.70 -7.55 2.56
C TYR A 360 -4.44 -6.83 2.05
N GLN A 361 -4.45 -5.50 2.02
CA GLN A 361 -3.25 -4.73 1.77
C GLN A 361 -2.25 -4.90 2.91
N GLY A 362 -0.96 -4.90 2.57
CA GLY A 362 0.10 -5.06 3.57
C GLY A 362 0.11 -6.44 4.24
N PHE A 363 -0.38 -7.48 3.56
CA PHE A 363 -0.32 -8.86 4.00
C PHE A 363 0.47 -9.70 3.00
N ASP A 364 1.58 -10.29 3.46
CA ASP A 364 2.42 -11.19 2.68
C ASP A 364 2.12 -12.64 3.04
N TYR A 365 1.82 -13.45 2.03
CA TYR A 365 1.61 -14.89 2.15
C TYR A 365 2.18 -15.60 0.93
N PHE A 366 3.45 -16.03 1.01
CA PHE A 366 4.21 -16.74 -0.04
C PHE A 366 4.22 -16.02 -1.40
N MET A 367 4.21 -14.70 -1.39
CA MET A 367 4.23 -13.93 -2.62
C MET A 367 5.65 -13.91 -3.22
N PRO A 368 5.78 -14.08 -4.54
CA PRO A 368 7.09 -13.96 -5.18
C PRO A 368 7.61 -12.52 -5.07
N PRO A 369 8.91 -12.31 -4.82
CA PRO A 369 9.50 -10.99 -4.79
C PRO A 369 9.44 -10.31 -6.16
N SER A 370 9.57 -8.97 -6.16
CA SER A 370 9.66 -8.19 -7.39
C SER A 370 10.79 -8.70 -8.28
N LEU A 371 10.48 -9.04 -9.52
CA LEU A 371 11.45 -9.60 -10.45
C LEU A 371 12.42 -8.51 -10.93
N ARG A 372 13.69 -8.87 -11.00
CA ARG A 372 14.70 -8.11 -11.74
C ARG A 372 14.61 -8.51 -13.20
N SER A 373 14.50 -7.52 -14.09
CA SER A 373 14.44 -7.79 -15.53
C SER A 373 15.46 -6.96 -16.29
N PHE A 374 15.93 -7.52 -17.41
CA PHE A 374 16.83 -6.87 -18.36
C PHE A 374 16.21 -6.95 -19.74
N GLY A 375 16.33 -5.88 -20.50
CA GLY A 375 15.85 -5.79 -21.87
C GLY A 375 16.93 -5.22 -22.79
N PHE A 376 16.90 -5.65 -24.04
CA PHE A 376 17.66 -5.07 -25.14
C PHE A 376 16.70 -4.59 -26.21
N GLY A 377 16.88 -3.36 -26.67
CA GLY A 377 16.05 -2.74 -27.70
C GLY A 377 16.87 -2.22 -28.88
N VAL A 378 16.30 -2.34 -30.06
CA VAL A 378 16.80 -1.71 -31.30
C VAL A 378 15.67 -0.90 -31.88
N LYS A 379 15.87 0.41 -32.06
CA LYS A 379 14.92 1.31 -32.71
C LYS A 379 15.51 1.81 -34.02
N VAL A 380 14.80 1.61 -35.10
CA VAL A 380 15.20 2.07 -36.45
C VAL A 380 14.14 3.07 -36.94
N ASN A 381 14.59 4.28 -37.26
CA ASN A 381 13.76 5.31 -37.90
C ASN A 381 14.31 5.56 -39.31
N PHE A 382 13.47 5.56 -40.31
CA PHE A 382 13.80 5.75 -41.73
C PHE A 382 12.91 6.82 -42.35
#